data_b029d2c48d782c8d04327cce26578a2f
#
_entry.id   b029d2c48d782c8d04327cce26578a2f
#
_cell.length_a   1.000
_cell.length_b   1.000
_cell.length_c   1.000
_cell.angle_alpha   90.00
_cell.angle_beta   90.00
_cell.angle_gamma   90.00
#
_symmetry.space_group_name_H-M   'P 1'
#
loop_
_entity.id
_entity.type
_entity.pdbx_description
1 polymer ?
#
loop_
_entity_poly.entity_id
_entity_poly.type
_entity_poly.pdbx_seq_one_letter_code
_entity_poly.pdbx_strand_id
1 'polypeptide(L)'
;MQIDLSIFNPKARPLFGLDISSSSVKMVELAEASKGSYRIERYAIETLPRDAVVDGNITNLEAVAEAVKRAWKRMGTSTRFVAMALPAAAVITKKIIVPAGLRERELEVQVESEANQYIPFALDEVNLDFQVVGPAPSSPEEAEVLIAASRKEKVEDRVAVAEAAGLKPLVMDVESYAAQAAFELVESQFPQGGKNQSIALVDIGANVMNVTILRNDQPVYVREQAFGGSQLTQDIVRQYGMSQEEAENAKRTGHL
;
A
#
# COMPACT_ATOMS: atom_id res chain seq x y z
N MET A 1 33.02 -2.56 -15.54
CA MET A 1 33.37 -3.35 -14.34
C MET A 1 32.34 -2.98 -13.27
N GLN A 2 31.25 -3.72 -13.19
CA GLN A 2 30.22 -3.52 -12.15
C GLN A 2 30.79 -4.07 -10.85
N ILE A 3 31.01 -3.21 -9.88
CA ILE A 3 31.39 -3.62 -8.53
C ILE A 3 30.12 -4.15 -7.90
N ASP A 4 30.08 -5.45 -7.63
CA ASP A 4 29.01 -6.09 -6.88
C ASP A 4 29.06 -5.62 -5.42
N LEU A 5 28.24 -4.63 -5.08
CA LEU A 5 28.12 -4.07 -3.73
C LEU A 5 27.35 -4.98 -2.77
N SER A 6 26.88 -6.13 -3.22
CA SER A 6 26.13 -7.10 -2.39
C SER A 6 26.94 -7.63 -1.20
N ILE A 7 28.28 -7.55 -1.28
CA ILE A 7 29.19 -7.98 -0.19
C ILE A 7 29.18 -7.01 1.00
N PHE A 8 28.74 -5.75 0.80
CA PHE A 8 28.68 -4.71 1.82
C PHE A 8 27.25 -4.40 2.30
N ASN A 9 26.25 -5.07 1.73
CA ASN A 9 24.88 -4.90 2.17
C ASN A 9 24.67 -5.73 3.45
N PRO A 10 24.55 -5.10 4.64
CA PRO A 10 24.08 -5.85 5.80
C PRO A 10 22.75 -6.50 5.38
N LYS A 11 22.60 -7.82 5.56
CA LYS A 11 21.39 -8.59 5.23
C LYS A 11 20.19 -7.71 5.56
N ALA A 12 19.37 -7.41 4.56
CA ALA A 12 18.20 -6.57 4.74
C ALA A 12 17.47 -7.08 5.99
N ARG A 13 17.14 -6.15 6.91
CA ARG A 13 16.50 -6.55 8.18
C ARG A 13 15.23 -7.29 7.85
N PRO A 14 15.00 -8.48 8.43
CA PRO A 14 13.76 -9.20 8.19
C PRO A 14 12.59 -8.30 8.62
N LEU A 15 11.61 -8.15 7.75
CA LEU A 15 10.38 -7.40 8.01
C LEU A 15 9.18 -8.18 7.47
N PHE A 16 8.01 -7.84 7.93
CA PHE A 16 6.75 -8.36 7.39
C PHE A 16 5.82 -7.21 6.98
N GLY A 17 4.89 -7.51 6.08
CA GLY A 17 3.86 -6.54 5.67
C GLY A 17 2.74 -6.46 6.70
N LEU A 18 2.32 -5.24 7.05
CA LEU A 18 1.19 -4.92 7.91
C LEU A 18 0.20 -4.05 7.15
N ASP A 19 -0.97 -4.58 6.83
CA ASP A 19 -2.11 -3.88 6.26
C ASP A 19 -3.15 -3.57 7.33
N ILE A 20 -3.60 -2.32 7.38
CA ILE A 20 -4.68 -1.83 8.25
C ILE A 20 -5.80 -1.31 7.36
N SER A 21 -6.78 -2.14 7.10
CA SER A 21 -7.97 -1.79 6.32
C SER A 21 -9.18 -1.48 7.20
N SER A 22 -10.31 -1.10 6.62
CA SER A 22 -11.50 -0.67 7.38
C SER A 22 -12.14 -1.76 8.24
N SER A 23 -11.92 -3.03 7.93
CA SER A 23 -12.57 -4.15 8.63
C SER A 23 -11.61 -5.13 9.30
N SER A 24 -10.33 -5.07 8.99
CA SER A 24 -9.36 -6.05 9.46
C SER A 24 -7.93 -5.52 9.41
N VAL A 25 -7.09 -6.13 10.24
CA VAL A 25 -5.63 -6.06 10.14
C VAL A 25 -5.16 -7.35 9.49
N LYS A 26 -4.24 -7.26 8.53
CA LYS A 26 -3.62 -8.40 7.88
C LYS A 26 -2.11 -8.29 7.98
N MET A 27 -1.46 -9.42 8.17
CA MET A 27 0.00 -9.51 8.26
C MET A 27 0.50 -10.66 7.39
N VAL A 28 1.59 -10.43 6.67
CA VAL A 28 2.24 -11.45 5.84
C VAL A 28 3.76 -11.35 5.99
N GLU A 29 4.38 -12.47 6.34
CA GLU A 29 5.83 -12.65 6.35
C GLU A 29 6.21 -13.54 5.17
N LEU A 30 7.13 -13.05 4.34
CA LEU A 30 7.64 -13.75 3.17
C LEU A 30 9.04 -14.29 3.44
N ALA A 31 9.34 -15.45 2.88
CA ALA A 31 10.68 -16.00 2.82
C ALA A 31 11.09 -16.21 1.36
N GLU A 32 12.32 -15.89 1.01
CA GLU A 32 12.87 -16.18 -0.31
C GLU A 32 13.05 -17.71 -0.44
N ALA A 33 12.39 -18.29 -1.43
CA ALA A 33 12.46 -19.73 -1.72
C ALA A 33 13.60 -20.03 -2.70
N SER A 34 13.78 -19.16 -3.71
CA SER A 34 14.90 -19.14 -4.66
C SER A 34 15.05 -17.72 -5.17
N LYS A 35 16.15 -17.42 -5.87
CA LYS A 35 16.41 -16.05 -6.36
C LYS A 35 15.20 -15.50 -7.12
N GLY A 36 14.58 -14.46 -6.56
CA GLY A 36 13.41 -13.80 -7.14
C GLY A 36 12.07 -14.54 -6.95
N SER A 37 12.04 -15.63 -6.18
CA SER A 37 10.82 -16.37 -5.85
C SER A 37 10.58 -16.35 -4.34
N TYR A 38 9.36 -16.07 -3.94
CA TYR A 38 8.97 -15.93 -2.54
C TYR A 38 7.87 -16.93 -2.17
N ARG A 39 7.84 -17.32 -0.91
CA ARG A 39 6.75 -18.09 -0.32
C ARG A 39 6.22 -17.35 0.90
N ILE A 40 4.95 -17.52 1.17
CA ILE A 40 4.36 -17.07 2.43
C ILE A 40 4.87 -17.98 3.55
N GLU A 41 5.60 -17.41 4.48
CA GLU A 41 6.12 -18.12 5.65
C GLU A 41 5.09 -18.13 6.78
N ARG A 42 4.49 -16.96 7.04
CA ARG A 42 3.44 -16.78 8.05
C ARG A 42 2.45 -15.72 7.59
N TYR A 43 1.24 -15.84 8.09
CA TYR A 43 0.24 -14.79 7.94
C TYR A 43 -0.70 -14.77 9.15
N ALA A 44 -1.34 -13.63 9.37
CA ALA A 44 -2.42 -13.47 10.34
C ALA A 44 -3.44 -12.46 9.82
N ILE A 45 -4.71 -12.70 10.18
CA ILE A 45 -5.82 -11.79 9.92
C ILE A 45 -6.58 -11.61 11.23
N GLU A 46 -6.85 -10.37 11.62
CA GLU A 46 -7.61 -10.01 12.80
C GLU A 46 -8.69 -9.00 12.44
N THR A 47 -9.92 -9.23 12.88
CA THR A 47 -11.03 -8.32 12.61
C THR A 47 -10.91 -7.06 13.48
N LEU A 48 -11.30 -5.93 12.90
CA LEU A 48 -11.42 -4.66 13.61
C LEU A 48 -12.84 -4.45 14.11
N PRO A 49 -13.02 -3.76 15.24
CA PRO A 49 -14.31 -3.22 15.62
C PRO A 49 -14.85 -2.28 14.52
N ARG A 50 -16.16 -2.15 14.44
CA ARG A 50 -16.80 -1.18 13.55
C ARG A 50 -16.29 0.21 13.86
N ASP A 51 -16.15 0.99 12.81
CA ASP A 51 -15.77 2.41 12.90
C ASP A 51 -14.38 2.66 13.54
N ALA A 52 -13.55 1.64 13.76
CA ALA A 52 -12.19 1.81 14.23
C ALA A 52 -11.28 2.42 13.14
N VAL A 53 -11.63 2.17 11.87
CA VAL A 53 -11.04 2.81 10.68
C VAL A 53 -12.18 3.23 9.75
N VAL A 54 -12.29 4.53 9.46
CA VAL A 54 -13.34 5.11 8.62
C VAL A 54 -12.68 5.90 7.49
N ASP A 55 -13.04 5.59 6.25
CA ASP A 55 -12.49 6.23 5.05
C ASP A 55 -10.95 6.27 5.04
N GLY A 56 -10.35 5.15 5.44
CA GLY A 56 -8.90 5.01 5.56
C GLY A 56 -8.25 5.72 6.75
N ASN A 57 -9.03 6.44 7.57
CA ASN A 57 -8.54 7.14 8.75
C ASN A 57 -8.71 6.28 10.01
N ILE A 58 -7.69 6.24 10.84
CA ILE A 58 -7.74 5.54 12.14
C ILE A 58 -8.49 6.45 13.11
N THR A 59 -9.70 6.04 13.51
CA THR A 59 -10.57 6.77 14.43
C THR A 59 -10.44 6.26 15.87
N ASN A 60 -9.98 5.02 16.04
CA ASN A 60 -9.74 4.41 17.35
C ASN A 60 -8.38 3.70 17.36
N LEU A 61 -7.33 4.45 17.69
CA LEU A 61 -5.95 3.98 17.71
C LEU A 61 -5.76 2.78 18.63
N GLU A 62 -6.35 2.82 19.85
CA GLU A 62 -6.20 1.76 20.83
C GLU A 62 -6.80 0.43 20.33
N ALA A 63 -8.01 0.47 19.78
CA ALA A 63 -8.66 -0.73 19.25
C ALA A 63 -7.89 -1.34 18.07
N VAL A 64 -7.32 -0.49 17.18
CA VAL A 64 -6.50 -0.96 16.06
C VAL A 64 -5.16 -1.52 16.56
N ALA A 65 -4.49 -0.85 17.50
CA ALA A 65 -3.23 -1.32 18.07
C ALA A 65 -3.39 -2.68 18.78
N GLU A 66 -4.47 -2.88 19.52
CA GLU A 66 -4.77 -4.17 20.15
C GLU A 66 -5.05 -5.27 19.13
N ALA A 67 -5.73 -4.95 18.01
CA ALA A 67 -5.92 -5.91 16.91
C ALA A 67 -4.58 -6.27 16.25
N VAL A 68 -3.72 -5.28 15.99
CA VAL A 68 -2.35 -5.49 15.47
C VAL A 68 -1.56 -6.39 16.41
N LYS A 69 -1.61 -6.15 17.70
CA LYS A 69 -0.91 -6.95 18.70
C LYS A 69 -1.41 -8.40 18.76
N ARG A 70 -2.73 -8.61 18.66
CA ARG A 70 -3.32 -9.97 18.56
C ARG A 70 -2.89 -10.68 17.29
N ALA A 71 -2.93 -9.98 16.14
CA ALA A 71 -2.49 -10.54 14.86
C ALA A 71 -1.02 -10.93 14.90
N TRP A 72 -0.14 -10.07 15.42
CA TRP A 72 1.28 -10.35 15.57
C TRP A 72 1.55 -11.56 16.48
N LYS A 73 0.86 -11.63 17.61
CA LYS A 73 0.95 -12.79 18.52
C LYS A 73 0.49 -14.09 17.82
N ARG A 74 -0.60 -14.02 17.03
CA ARG A 74 -1.11 -15.18 16.28
C ARG A 74 -0.16 -15.61 15.17
N MET A 75 0.49 -14.66 14.49
CA MET A 75 1.50 -14.94 13.44
C MET A 75 2.72 -15.68 14.00
N GLY A 76 3.08 -15.45 15.26
CA GLY A 76 4.13 -16.20 15.95
C GLY A 76 5.54 -15.91 15.43
N THR A 77 5.78 -14.73 14.84
CA THR A 77 7.11 -14.28 14.43
C THR A 77 7.80 -13.51 15.54
N SER A 78 9.13 -13.58 15.58
CA SER A 78 9.97 -12.75 16.44
C SER A 78 10.33 -11.40 15.80
N THR A 79 10.08 -11.26 14.49
CA THR A 79 10.33 -10.03 13.73
C THR A 79 9.43 -8.90 14.26
N ARG A 80 10.02 -7.73 14.47
CA ARG A 80 9.31 -6.52 14.93
C ARG A 80 9.26 -5.42 13.88
N PHE A 81 10.03 -5.55 12.82
CA PHE A 81 10.09 -4.56 11.75
C PHE A 81 8.96 -4.79 10.75
N VAL A 82 8.28 -3.72 10.36
CA VAL A 82 7.13 -3.78 9.48
C VAL A 82 7.25 -2.81 8.30
N ALA A 83 6.73 -3.25 7.15
CA ALA A 83 6.36 -2.40 6.05
C ALA A 83 4.84 -2.19 6.09
N MET A 84 4.43 -0.94 5.95
CA MET A 84 3.03 -0.52 5.96
C MET A 84 2.75 0.29 4.70
N ALA A 85 1.49 0.56 4.43
CA ALA A 85 1.09 1.41 3.32
C ALA A 85 -0.03 2.37 3.71
N LEU A 86 -0.09 3.49 2.99
CA LEU A 86 -1.18 4.46 3.06
C LEU A 86 -2.23 4.13 1.99
N PRO A 87 -3.53 4.34 2.24
CA PRO A 87 -4.55 4.31 1.20
C PRO A 87 -4.19 5.26 0.06
N ALA A 88 -4.47 4.88 -1.17
CA ALA A 88 -4.18 5.70 -2.33
C ALA A 88 -4.83 7.10 -2.24
N ALA A 89 -6.04 7.19 -1.67
CA ALA A 89 -6.74 8.46 -1.43
C ALA A 89 -6.02 9.40 -0.44
N ALA A 90 -5.13 8.87 0.41
CA ALA A 90 -4.35 9.69 1.36
C ALA A 90 -3.04 10.21 0.79
N VAL A 91 -2.70 9.86 -0.46
CA VAL A 91 -1.43 10.20 -1.10
C VAL A 91 -1.66 10.94 -2.41
N ILE A 92 -1.04 12.09 -2.55
CA ILE A 92 -0.98 12.82 -3.82
C ILE A 92 0.24 12.31 -4.57
N THR A 93 0.04 11.76 -5.76
CA THR A 93 1.13 11.34 -6.63
C THR A 93 1.12 12.15 -7.92
N LYS A 94 2.29 12.57 -8.38
CA LYS A 94 2.44 13.35 -9.61
C LYS A 94 3.76 13.02 -10.29
N LYS A 95 3.72 12.90 -11.61
CA LYS A 95 4.94 12.89 -12.42
C LYS A 95 5.27 14.31 -12.84
N ILE A 96 6.50 14.71 -12.62
CA ILE A 96 7.05 16.01 -13.01
C ILE A 96 8.25 15.79 -13.94
N ILE A 97 8.58 16.81 -14.72
CA ILE A 97 9.73 16.82 -15.58
C ILE A 97 10.74 17.80 -15.02
N VAL A 98 11.98 17.34 -14.86
CA VAL A 98 13.09 18.15 -14.35
C VAL A 98 14.32 17.99 -15.26
N PRO A 99 15.30 18.91 -15.26
CA PRO A 99 16.55 18.72 -15.97
C PRO A 99 17.25 17.42 -15.56
N ALA A 100 17.75 16.65 -16.51
CA ALA A 100 18.52 15.45 -16.22
C ALA A 100 19.92 15.80 -15.63
N GLY A 101 20.46 14.88 -14.84
CA GLY A 101 21.82 15.00 -14.30
C GLY A 101 21.98 15.96 -13.12
N LEU A 102 20.89 16.42 -12.53
CA LEU A 102 20.93 17.17 -11.27
C LEU A 102 21.53 16.30 -10.16
N ARG A 103 22.32 16.91 -9.26
CA ARG A 103 22.76 16.26 -8.03
C ARG A 103 21.59 16.12 -7.07
N GLU A 104 21.68 15.17 -6.17
CA GLU A 104 20.60 14.84 -5.22
C GLU A 104 20.00 16.09 -4.54
N ARG A 105 20.84 16.97 -3.98
CA ARG A 105 20.38 18.23 -3.36
C ARG A 105 19.72 19.21 -4.33
N GLU A 106 20.19 19.29 -5.56
CA GLU A 106 19.60 20.16 -6.58
C GLU A 106 18.25 19.60 -7.02
N LEU A 107 18.14 18.26 -7.12
CA LEU A 107 16.91 17.56 -7.42
C LEU A 107 15.88 17.73 -6.30
N GLU A 108 16.27 17.60 -5.01
CA GLU A 108 15.41 17.87 -3.86
C GLU A 108 14.78 19.26 -3.93
N VAL A 109 15.60 20.30 -4.13
CA VAL A 109 15.11 21.69 -4.23
C VAL A 109 14.16 21.86 -5.41
N GLN A 110 14.47 21.25 -6.56
CA GLN A 110 13.62 21.34 -7.74
C GLN A 110 12.29 20.60 -7.50
N VAL A 111 12.33 19.42 -6.89
CA VAL A 111 11.14 18.64 -6.53
C VAL A 111 10.26 19.40 -5.55
N GLU A 112 10.82 20.00 -4.50
CA GLU A 112 10.07 20.81 -3.53
C GLU A 112 9.39 22.02 -4.20
N SER A 113 10.12 22.71 -5.09
CA SER A 113 9.58 23.84 -5.84
C SER A 113 8.41 23.45 -6.73
N GLU A 114 8.54 22.32 -7.46
CA GLU A 114 7.48 21.81 -8.31
C GLU A 114 6.31 21.25 -7.48
N ALA A 115 6.60 20.51 -6.41
CA ALA A 115 5.58 19.93 -5.53
C ALA A 115 4.67 20.98 -4.92
N ASN A 116 5.22 22.15 -4.57
CA ASN A 116 4.45 23.26 -4.00
C ASN A 116 3.36 23.80 -4.94
N GLN A 117 3.42 23.52 -6.23
CA GLN A 117 2.39 23.92 -7.20
C GLN A 117 1.19 22.95 -7.22
N TYR A 118 1.38 21.71 -6.78
CA TYR A 118 0.38 20.64 -6.89
C TYR A 118 -0.14 20.16 -5.55
N ILE A 119 0.62 20.36 -4.47
CA ILE A 119 0.23 19.95 -3.12
C ILE A 119 -0.58 21.09 -2.47
N PRO A 120 -1.88 20.86 -2.11
CA PRO A 120 -2.74 21.89 -1.55
C PRO A 120 -2.51 22.13 -0.05
N PHE A 121 -1.36 21.71 0.48
CA PHE A 121 -0.95 21.81 1.88
C PHE A 121 0.43 22.46 1.97
N ALA A 122 0.76 23.06 3.11
CA ALA A 122 2.10 23.54 3.36
C ALA A 122 3.11 22.37 3.38
N LEU A 123 4.29 22.53 2.78
CA LEU A 123 5.27 21.46 2.67
C LEU A 123 5.77 20.98 4.03
N ASP A 124 5.73 21.80 5.06
CA ASP A 124 6.05 21.45 6.44
C ASP A 124 4.96 20.58 7.12
N GLU A 125 3.75 20.50 6.55
CA GLU A 125 2.65 19.63 6.99
C GLU A 125 2.61 18.26 6.29
N VAL A 126 3.46 18.05 5.28
CA VAL A 126 3.47 16.80 4.50
C VAL A 126 4.77 16.03 4.64
N ASN A 127 4.69 14.72 4.47
CA ASN A 127 5.83 13.88 4.08
C ASN A 127 5.84 13.82 2.56
N LEU A 128 6.96 14.21 1.98
CA LEU A 128 7.23 14.21 0.55
C LEU A 128 8.39 13.26 0.26
N ASP A 129 8.21 12.40 -0.72
CA ASP A 129 9.26 11.53 -1.25
C ASP A 129 9.20 11.56 -2.78
N PHE A 130 10.30 11.19 -3.44
CA PHE A 130 10.36 11.20 -4.89
C PHE A 130 11.29 10.11 -5.44
N GLN A 131 11.04 9.71 -6.66
CA GLN A 131 11.87 8.75 -7.39
C GLN A 131 12.05 9.18 -8.84
N VAL A 132 13.29 9.15 -9.33
CA VAL A 132 13.58 9.32 -10.75
C VAL A 132 13.11 8.06 -11.48
N VAL A 133 12.12 8.22 -12.37
CA VAL A 133 11.53 7.13 -13.15
C VAL A 133 12.41 6.78 -14.36
N GLY A 134 12.95 7.82 -15.03
CA GLY A 134 13.80 7.66 -16.20
C GLY A 134 13.88 8.92 -17.05
N PRO A 135 14.41 8.83 -18.27
CA PRO A 135 14.40 9.95 -19.21
C PRO A 135 12.97 10.37 -19.54
N ALA A 136 12.74 11.68 -19.66
CA ALA A 136 11.45 12.19 -20.07
C ALA A 136 11.15 11.79 -21.53
N PRO A 137 9.88 11.44 -21.86
CA PRO A 137 9.51 11.07 -23.24
C PRO A 137 9.75 12.20 -24.25
N SER A 138 9.75 13.46 -23.80
CA SER A 138 9.91 14.66 -24.61
C SER A 138 11.37 14.99 -24.96
N SER A 139 12.32 14.66 -24.07
CA SER A 139 13.72 15.05 -24.23
C SER A 139 14.64 14.17 -23.39
N PRO A 140 15.78 13.68 -23.95
CA PRO A 140 16.78 12.95 -23.18
C PRO A 140 17.57 13.85 -22.21
N GLU A 141 17.49 15.18 -22.33
CA GLU A 141 18.10 16.15 -21.42
C GLU A 141 17.23 16.41 -20.18
N GLU A 142 16.05 15.77 -20.13
CA GLU A 142 15.08 15.86 -19.04
C GLU A 142 14.83 14.49 -18.43
N ALA A 143 14.48 14.48 -17.15
CA ALA A 143 14.11 13.29 -16.41
C ALA A 143 12.66 13.38 -15.91
N GLU A 144 11.93 12.26 -15.99
CA GLU A 144 10.64 12.11 -15.35
C GLU A 144 10.87 11.70 -13.89
N VAL A 145 10.29 12.43 -12.96
CA VAL A 145 10.35 12.16 -11.52
C VAL A 145 8.94 11.97 -11.00
N LEU A 146 8.71 10.86 -10.33
CA LEU A 146 7.48 10.62 -9.58
C LEU A 146 7.64 11.23 -8.20
N ILE A 147 6.70 12.07 -7.81
CA ILE A 147 6.56 12.58 -6.44
C ILE A 147 5.39 11.91 -5.76
N ALA A 148 5.52 11.66 -4.46
CA ALA A 148 4.47 11.17 -3.58
C ALA A 148 4.44 12.02 -2.32
N ALA A 149 3.27 12.54 -1.96
CA ALA A 149 3.10 13.37 -0.78
C ALA A 149 1.86 12.97 0.01
N SER A 150 1.99 12.91 1.32
CA SER A 150 0.88 12.67 2.24
C SER A 150 0.98 13.59 3.44
N ARG A 151 -0.15 13.96 4.02
CA ARG A 151 -0.15 14.71 5.29
C ARG A 151 0.56 13.89 6.38
N LYS A 152 1.39 14.55 7.17
CA LYS A 152 2.16 13.91 8.25
C LYS A 152 1.27 13.12 9.20
N GLU A 153 0.10 13.66 9.58
CA GLU A 153 -0.84 12.97 10.45
C GLU A 153 -1.24 11.57 9.97
N LYS A 154 -1.38 11.36 8.63
CA LYS A 154 -1.78 10.06 8.06
C LYS A 154 -0.69 9.01 8.23
N VAL A 155 0.56 9.43 8.16
CA VAL A 155 1.72 8.57 8.42
C VAL A 155 1.86 8.32 9.92
N GLU A 156 1.78 9.38 10.73
CA GLU A 156 1.95 9.34 12.18
C GLU A 156 0.91 8.45 12.86
N ASP A 157 -0.35 8.49 12.45
CA ASP A 157 -1.41 7.63 12.96
C ASP A 157 -1.07 6.14 12.79
N ARG A 158 -0.56 5.75 11.61
CA ARG A 158 -0.17 4.36 11.35
C ARG A 158 1.08 3.95 12.10
N VAL A 159 2.05 4.85 12.18
CA VAL A 159 3.27 4.65 12.97
C VAL A 159 2.88 4.45 14.44
N ALA A 160 2.04 5.33 14.99
CA ALA A 160 1.59 5.25 16.39
C ALA A 160 0.89 3.92 16.71
N VAL A 161 0.03 3.43 15.80
CA VAL A 161 -0.62 2.11 15.96
C VAL A 161 0.42 0.99 16.03
N ALA A 162 1.38 0.97 15.11
CA ALA A 162 2.40 -0.07 15.08
C ALA A 162 3.29 -0.02 16.31
N GLU A 163 3.72 1.16 16.74
CA GLU A 163 4.53 1.38 17.95
C GLU A 163 3.78 1.00 19.22
N ALA A 164 2.50 1.35 19.34
CA ALA A 164 1.64 0.94 20.45
C ALA A 164 1.48 -0.59 20.55
N ALA A 165 1.53 -1.28 19.40
CA ALA A 165 1.56 -2.75 19.34
C ALA A 165 2.94 -3.36 19.65
N GLY A 166 4.01 -2.55 19.76
CA GLY A 166 5.39 -3.00 20.02
C GLY A 166 6.19 -3.30 18.75
N LEU A 167 5.69 -2.85 17.59
CA LEU A 167 6.34 -2.99 16.28
C LEU A 167 7.17 -1.75 15.93
N LYS A 168 7.99 -1.87 14.90
CA LYS A 168 8.86 -0.80 14.40
C LYS A 168 8.65 -0.62 12.90
N PRO A 169 7.89 0.38 12.47
CA PRO A 169 7.75 0.72 11.06
C PRO A 169 9.09 1.10 10.44
N LEU A 170 9.43 0.51 9.31
CA LEU A 170 10.61 0.84 8.52
C LEU A 170 10.25 1.43 7.16
N VAL A 171 9.10 1.03 6.61
CA VAL A 171 8.63 1.44 5.29
C VAL A 171 7.18 1.89 5.43
N MET A 172 6.86 3.02 4.80
CA MET A 172 5.51 3.49 4.56
C MET A 172 5.35 3.68 3.05
N ASP A 173 4.66 2.74 2.43
CA ASP A 173 4.40 2.70 0.99
C ASP A 173 3.01 3.27 0.67
N VAL A 174 2.58 3.15 -0.57
CA VAL A 174 1.22 3.42 -1.05
C VAL A 174 0.56 2.11 -1.46
N GLU A 175 -0.66 1.85 -1.02
CA GLU A 175 -1.36 0.57 -1.27
C GLU A 175 -1.40 0.18 -2.75
N SER A 176 -1.58 1.14 -3.66
CA SER A 176 -1.60 0.87 -5.10
C SER A 176 -0.24 0.41 -5.64
N TYR A 177 0.87 0.94 -5.12
CA TYR A 177 2.22 0.52 -5.52
C TYR A 177 2.58 -0.82 -4.88
N ALA A 178 2.19 -1.03 -3.63
CA ALA A 178 2.36 -2.33 -2.97
C ALA A 178 1.58 -3.44 -3.71
N ALA A 179 0.36 -3.16 -4.17
CA ALA A 179 -0.43 -4.09 -4.99
C ALA A 179 0.22 -4.37 -6.34
N GLN A 180 0.79 -3.36 -7.01
CA GLN A 180 1.55 -3.52 -8.24
C GLN A 180 2.79 -4.40 -8.01
N ALA A 181 3.59 -4.12 -6.98
CA ALA A 181 4.76 -4.92 -6.64
C ALA A 181 4.39 -6.38 -6.33
N ALA A 182 3.25 -6.61 -5.65
CA ALA A 182 2.75 -7.96 -5.43
C ALA A 182 2.34 -8.66 -6.74
N PHE A 183 1.75 -7.92 -7.70
CA PHE A 183 1.41 -8.45 -9.02
C PHE A 183 2.65 -8.91 -9.81
N GLU A 184 3.76 -8.17 -9.75
CA GLU A 184 5.02 -8.53 -10.42
C GLU A 184 5.50 -9.95 -10.03
N LEU A 185 5.20 -10.43 -8.81
CA LEU A 185 5.55 -11.77 -8.37
C LEU A 185 4.78 -12.88 -9.13
N VAL A 186 3.64 -12.56 -9.71
CA VAL A 186 2.77 -13.51 -10.41
C VAL A 186 2.64 -13.22 -11.91
N GLU A 187 3.22 -12.13 -12.37
CA GLU A 187 3.15 -11.67 -13.76
C GLU A 187 3.58 -12.73 -14.78
N SER A 188 4.61 -13.51 -14.44
CA SER A 188 5.11 -14.60 -15.29
C SER A 188 4.07 -15.70 -15.58
N GLN A 189 2.97 -15.76 -14.81
CA GLN A 189 1.86 -16.70 -15.01
C GLN A 189 0.90 -16.25 -16.14
N PHE A 190 0.99 -14.98 -16.54
CA PHE A 190 0.16 -14.45 -17.64
C PHE A 190 0.77 -14.77 -19.01
N PRO A 191 -0.04 -14.85 -20.06
CA PRO A 191 0.46 -15.05 -21.40
C PRO A 191 1.51 -13.99 -21.78
N GLN A 192 2.66 -14.43 -22.28
CA GLN A 192 3.81 -13.58 -22.62
C GLN A 192 4.33 -12.71 -21.45
N GLY A 193 4.09 -13.13 -20.19
CA GLY A 193 4.45 -12.33 -19.02
C GLY A 193 3.75 -10.97 -19.02
N GLY A 194 2.48 -10.90 -19.40
CA GLY A 194 1.70 -9.66 -19.40
C GLY A 194 2.09 -8.61 -20.46
N LYS A 195 3.15 -8.84 -21.24
CA LYS A 195 3.66 -7.86 -22.21
C LYS A 195 2.64 -7.52 -23.29
N ASN A 196 2.54 -6.23 -23.62
CA ASN A 196 1.60 -5.67 -24.59
C ASN A 196 0.11 -5.92 -24.28
N GLN A 197 -0.20 -6.28 -23.03
CA GLN A 197 -1.56 -6.44 -22.53
C GLN A 197 -1.91 -5.30 -21.57
N SER A 198 -3.21 -5.02 -21.46
CA SER A 198 -3.73 -4.19 -20.38
C SER A 198 -4.25 -5.14 -19.29
N ILE A 199 -3.71 -5.01 -18.07
CA ILE A 199 -4.04 -5.86 -16.94
C ILE A 199 -4.76 -5.00 -15.91
N ALA A 200 -5.94 -5.44 -15.48
CA ALA A 200 -6.68 -4.78 -14.42
C ALA A 200 -6.42 -5.50 -13.09
N LEU A 201 -5.88 -4.79 -12.13
CA LEU A 201 -5.83 -5.19 -10.73
C LEU A 201 -7.08 -4.62 -10.06
N VAL A 202 -7.95 -5.50 -9.58
CA VAL A 202 -9.21 -5.12 -8.92
C VAL A 202 -9.16 -5.64 -7.49
N ASP A 203 -9.03 -4.73 -6.54
CA ASP A 203 -9.09 -5.03 -5.11
C ASP A 203 -10.45 -4.60 -4.55
N ILE A 204 -11.26 -5.57 -4.11
CA ILE A 204 -12.59 -5.34 -3.55
C ILE A 204 -12.51 -5.49 -2.04
N GLY A 205 -12.38 -4.36 -1.36
CA GLY A 205 -12.35 -4.29 0.10
C GLY A 205 -13.74 -4.35 0.75
N ALA A 206 -13.80 -4.02 2.04
CA ALA A 206 -15.07 -3.94 2.76
C ALA A 206 -15.91 -2.75 2.31
N ASN A 207 -15.31 -1.57 2.16
CA ASN A 207 -16.01 -0.31 1.87
C ASN A 207 -15.58 0.33 0.55
N VAL A 208 -14.39 -0.02 0.05
CA VAL A 208 -13.77 0.59 -1.11
C VAL A 208 -13.28 -0.48 -2.08
N MET A 209 -13.43 -0.23 -3.36
CA MET A 209 -12.85 -1.00 -4.45
C MET A 209 -11.79 -0.15 -5.14
N ASN A 210 -10.59 -0.68 -5.27
CA ASN A 210 -9.49 -0.08 -6.02
C ASN A 210 -9.33 -0.79 -7.36
N VAL A 211 -9.25 -0.01 -8.43
CA VAL A 211 -8.98 -0.50 -9.79
C VAL A 211 -7.73 0.18 -10.32
N THR A 212 -6.71 -0.62 -10.61
CA THR A 212 -5.49 -0.16 -11.29
C THR A 212 -5.35 -0.89 -12.61
N ILE A 213 -5.25 -0.15 -13.71
CA ILE A 213 -4.98 -0.74 -15.02
C ILE A 213 -3.50 -0.51 -15.33
N LEU A 214 -2.79 -1.62 -15.52
CA LEU A 214 -1.39 -1.64 -15.91
C LEU A 214 -1.26 -1.90 -17.42
N ARG A 215 -0.29 -1.28 -18.05
CA ARG A 215 0.16 -1.59 -19.39
C ARG A 215 1.69 -1.53 -19.44
N ASN A 216 2.32 -2.66 -19.74
CA ASN A 216 3.78 -2.82 -19.66
C ASN A 216 4.31 -2.34 -18.29
N ASP A 217 3.74 -2.84 -17.22
CA ASP A 217 4.07 -2.54 -15.81
C ASP A 217 3.92 -1.07 -15.39
N GLN A 218 3.33 -0.24 -16.25
CA GLN A 218 3.05 1.15 -15.92
C GLN A 218 1.56 1.36 -15.63
N PRO A 219 1.19 2.00 -14.52
CA PRO A 219 -0.19 2.33 -14.25
C PRO A 219 -0.67 3.41 -15.24
N VAL A 220 -1.65 3.06 -16.06
CA VAL A 220 -2.27 3.96 -17.03
C VAL A 220 -3.61 4.49 -16.56
N TYR A 221 -4.21 3.85 -15.56
CA TYR A 221 -5.45 4.28 -14.93
C TYR A 221 -5.51 3.77 -13.49
N VAL A 222 -5.87 4.64 -12.58
CA VAL A 222 -6.10 4.30 -11.15
C VAL A 222 -7.41 4.94 -10.72
N ARG A 223 -8.28 4.17 -10.10
CA ARG A 223 -9.55 4.65 -9.57
C ARG A 223 -9.91 3.94 -8.28
N GLU A 224 -10.33 4.74 -7.31
CA GLU A 224 -10.99 4.30 -6.10
C GLU A 224 -12.50 4.53 -6.23
N GLN A 225 -13.30 3.55 -5.83
CA GLN A 225 -14.75 3.61 -5.85
C GLN A 225 -15.31 3.20 -4.50
N ALA A 226 -16.21 4.01 -3.94
CA ALA A 226 -16.98 3.69 -2.73
C ALA A 226 -17.95 2.53 -3.02
N PHE A 227 -17.42 1.32 -3.03
CA PHE A 227 -18.12 0.06 -3.24
C PHE A 227 -17.35 -1.06 -2.56
N GLY A 228 -18.03 -2.00 -1.89
CA GLY A 228 -17.35 -3.12 -1.24
C GLY A 228 -18.29 -4.13 -0.62
N GLY A 229 -17.71 -5.12 0.05
CA GLY A 229 -18.45 -6.23 0.66
C GLY A 229 -19.47 -5.80 1.73
N SER A 230 -19.27 -4.66 2.38
CA SER A 230 -20.20 -4.10 3.36
C SER A 230 -21.53 -3.69 2.74
N GLN A 231 -21.51 -3.19 1.49
CA GLN A 231 -22.74 -2.83 0.79
C GLN A 231 -23.57 -4.08 0.49
N LEU A 232 -22.95 -5.16 0.02
CA LEU A 232 -23.65 -6.44 -0.18
C LEU A 232 -24.25 -6.96 1.11
N THR A 233 -23.53 -6.88 2.24
CA THR A 233 -24.05 -7.28 3.55
C THR A 233 -25.27 -6.45 3.93
N GLN A 234 -25.25 -5.12 3.70
CA GLN A 234 -26.40 -4.25 3.96
C GLN A 234 -27.59 -4.56 3.05
N ASP A 235 -27.34 -4.92 1.80
CA ASP A 235 -28.41 -5.32 0.88
C ASP A 235 -29.09 -6.60 1.34
N ILE A 236 -28.33 -7.59 1.84
CA ILE A 236 -28.88 -8.82 2.44
C ILE A 236 -29.71 -8.49 3.69
N VAL A 237 -29.18 -7.64 4.61
CA VAL A 237 -29.95 -7.18 5.79
C VAL A 237 -31.30 -6.59 5.38
N ARG A 238 -31.29 -5.69 4.39
CA ARG A 238 -32.52 -5.00 3.93
C ARG A 238 -33.50 -5.95 3.25
N GLN A 239 -33.01 -6.89 2.45
CA GLN A 239 -33.85 -7.77 1.65
C GLN A 239 -34.45 -8.91 2.47
N TYR A 240 -33.69 -9.44 3.42
CA TYR A 240 -34.08 -10.64 4.18
C TYR A 240 -34.44 -10.36 5.65
N GLY A 241 -34.29 -9.12 6.13
CA GLY A 241 -34.57 -8.76 7.51
C GLY A 241 -33.61 -9.39 8.52
N MET A 242 -32.44 -9.84 8.08
CA MET A 242 -31.43 -10.48 8.91
C MET A 242 -30.70 -9.44 9.77
N SER A 243 -30.11 -9.88 10.89
CA SER A 243 -29.12 -9.11 11.59
C SER A 243 -27.83 -8.96 10.72
N GLN A 244 -27.01 -8.00 11.05
CA GLN A 244 -25.75 -7.79 10.33
C GLN A 244 -24.82 -9.01 10.37
N GLU A 245 -24.79 -9.71 11.51
CA GLU A 245 -23.96 -10.91 11.69
C GLU A 245 -24.47 -12.07 10.85
N GLU A 246 -25.79 -12.30 10.84
CA GLU A 246 -26.41 -13.32 9.99
C GLU A 246 -26.19 -13.02 8.51
N ALA A 247 -26.35 -11.76 8.08
CA ALA A 247 -26.14 -11.35 6.72
C ALA A 247 -24.67 -11.50 6.28
N GLU A 248 -23.70 -11.18 7.16
CA GLU A 248 -22.28 -11.39 6.90
C GLU A 248 -21.94 -12.88 6.77
N ASN A 249 -22.53 -13.72 7.63
CA ASN A 249 -22.37 -15.17 7.54
C ASN A 249 -23.01 -15.73 6.26
N ALA A 250 -24.23 -15.30 5.92
CA ALA A 250 -24.92 -15.69 4.70
C ALA A 250 -24.11 -15.32 3.44
N LYS A 251 -23.56 -14.10 3.40
CA LYS A 251 -22.66 -13.65 2.33
C LYS A 251 -21.44 -14.56 2.16
N ARG A 252 -20.83 -15.01 3.27
CA ARG A 252 -19.64 -15.88 3.25
C ARG A 252 -19.92 -17.30 2.85
N THR A 253 -21.07 -17.83 3.26
CA THR A 253 -21.43 -19.23 3.05
C THR A 253 -22.26 -19.46 1.80
N GLY A 254 -22.85 -18.39 1.22
CA GLY A 254 -23.79 -18.48 0.10
C GLY A 254 -25.16 -19.04 0.50
N HIS A 255 -25.47 -19.13 1.81
CA HIS A 255 -26.76 -19.60 2.32
C HIS A 255 -27.62 -18.39 2.72
N LEU A 256 -28.56 -18.05 1.85
CA LEU A 256 -29.61 -17.02 2.04
C LEU A 256 -30.93 -17.65 2.39
#